data_2e11c55ec032dae21eff10bac4a6d6af
#
_entry.id   2e11c55ec032dae21eff10bac4a6d6af
#
_cell.length_a   1.000
_cell.length_b   1.000
_cell.length_c   1.000
_cell.angle_alpha   90.00
_cell.angle_beta   90.00
_cell.angle_gamma   90.00
#
_symmetry.space_group_name_H-M   'P 1'
#
loop_
_entity.id
_entity.type
_entity.pdbx_description
1 polymer ?
#
loop_
_entity_poly.entity_id
_entity_poly.type
_entity_poly.pdbx_seq_one_letter_code
_entity_poly.pdbx_strand_id
1 'polypeptide(L)'
;LKNDDAKGALYELVEEADIFIQNFRPGTAERLDVDYDTLTDHNEDLIYLAISAFGQTGPWRERSGYDLLIQGMSGIMSVTGEADRQPVKVGLPMTDLITAMWAAFGATTALYRRERTGEGEYIDLGMLEATLPWLTKQAGMVFAGEETKRMGTKDPVLAPYQTFETKDGFINICILNEKLWGELCEALDRPDLPEDDRFEQNADRVEHLDELEAEIEATLADKTTDEWIEVIAEDAGVPAGPVYSVEEALNSPQIEARGTVTEIEHPELGEVPVIEHPLKFRNAESGFELPPPLLGEHNREVFRERGYSEAEIDRLAELGVFGDDAEDGDTDD
;
A
#
# COMPACT_ATOMS: atom_id res chain seq x y z
N LEU A 1 25.83 5.63 14.05
CA LEU A 1 26.16 6.98 13.51
C LEU A 1 26.58 8.02 14.57
N LYS A 2 26.74 7.64 15.84
CA LYS A 2 27.30 8.52 16.89
C LYS A 2 28.84 8.40 17.01
N ASN A 3 29.41 7.46 16.29
CA ASN A 3 30.84 7.17 16.27
C ASN A 3 31.41 7.59 14.91
N ASP A 4 32.57 8.27 14.89
CA ASP A 4 33.19 8.77 13.66
C ASP A 4 33.68 7.63 12.76
N ASP A 5 34.13 6.51 13.31
CA ASP A 5 34.52 5.33 12.52
C ASP A 5 33.30 4.71 11.81
N ALA A 6 32.11 4.70 12.47
CA ALA A 6 30.86 4.24 11.88
C ALA A 6 30.36 5.19 10.76
N LYS A 7 30.55 6.50 10.94
CA LYS A 7 30.24 7.47 9.89
C LYS A 7 31.20 7.30 8.70
N GLY A 8 32.50 7.13 8.95
CA GLY A 8 33.48 6.87 7.91
C GLY A 8 33.12 5.68 7.05
N ALA A 9 32.76 4.57 7.67
CA ALA A 9 32.31 3.36 6.98
C ALA A 9 31.01 3.58 6.18
N LEU A 10 30.06 4.37 6.71
CA LEU A 10 28.87 4.74 5.96
C LEU A 10 29.21 5.59 4.73
N TYR A 11 30.09 6.56 4.86
CA TYR A 11 30.47 7.43 3.73
C TYR A 11 31.13 6.62 2.61
N GLU A 12 31.95 5.65 2.91
CA GLU A 12 32.49 4.73 1.92
C GLU A 12 31.41 3.89 1.22
N LEU A 13 30.35 3.48 1.94
CA LEU A 13 29.19 2.83 1.30
C LEU A 13 28.42 3.81 0.38
N VAL A 14 28.31 5.06 0.79
CA VAL A 14 27.62 6.11 0.02
C VAL A 14 28.35 6.47 -1.28
N GLU A 15 29.69 6.40 -1.32
CA GLU A 15 30.47 6.67 -2.52
C GLU A 15 30.05 5.83 -3.74
N GLU A 16 29.55 4.62 -3.51
CA GLU A 16 29.08 3.72 -4.57
C GLU A 16 27.56 3.50 -4.57
N ALA A 17 26.82 4.14 -3.66
CA ALA A 17 25.38 3.98 -3.58
C ALA A 17 24.67 4.74 -4.69
N ASP A 18 23.69 4.13 -5.31
CA ASP A 18 22.79 4.81 -6.25
C ASP A 18 21.76 5.67 -5.53
N ILE A 19 21.22 5.15 -4.44
CA ILE A 19 20.11 5.74 -3.70
C ILE A 19 20.38 5.67 -2.20
N PHE A 20 20.21 6.78 -1.51
CA PHE A 20 20.16 6.84 -0.05
C PHE A 20 18.73 7.18 0.39
N ILE A 21 18.15 6.33 1.23
CA ILE A 21 16.78 6.50 1.75
C ILE A 21 16.84 6.67 3.26
N GLN A 22 16.19 7.69 3.78
CA GLN A 22 16.00 7.85 5.21
C GLN A 22 14.56 8.21 5.56
N ASN A 23 14.11 7.76 6.73
CA ASN A 23 12.80 8.08 7.29
C ASN A 23 12.98 8.65 8.72
N PHE A 24 13.91 9.59 8.88
CA PHE A 24 14.11 10.29 10.13
C PHE A 24 13.13 11.47 10.28
N ARG A 25 12.93 11.89 11.51
CA ARG A 25 12.29 13.20 11.73
C ARG A 25 13.19 14.30 11.16
N PRO A 26 12.61 15.33 10.51
CA PRO A 26 13.38 16.47 10.02
C PRO A 26 14.37 17.03 11.06
N GLY A 27 15.58 17.34 10.61
CA GLY A 27 16.67 17.79 11.46
C GLY A 27 17.47 16.66 12.12
N THR A 28 17.10 15.39 11.94
CA THR A 28 17.86 14.27 12.49
C THR A 28 19.00 13.85 11.58
N ALA A 29 18.79 13.85 10.28
CA ALA A 29 19.83 13.55 9.29
C ALA A 29 20.99 14.53 9.42
N GLU A 30 20.70 15.83 9.58
CA GLU A 30 21.69 16.89 9.78
C GLU A 30 22.47 16.69 11.10
N ARG A 31 21.82 16.27 12.18
CA ARG A 31 22.52 15.98 13.46
C ARG A 31 23.40 14.74 13.40
N LEU A 32 23.13 13.86 12.47
CA LEU A 32 23.89 12.62 12.28
C LEU A 32 24.94 12.76 11.16
N ASP A 33 25.02 13.92 10.50
CA ASP A 33 25.86 14.19 9.35
C ASP A 33 25.60 13.19 8.19
N VAL A 34 24.31 12.91 7.94
CA VAL A 34 23.83 12.06 6.84
C VAL A 34 22.73 12.75 6.04
N ASP A 35 22.69 14.06 6.08
CA ASP A 35 21.82 14.90 5.24
C ASP A 35 22.33 14.96 3.79
N TYR A 36 21.51 15.48 2.90
CA TYR A 36 21.79 15.56 1.47
C TYR A 36 23.09 16.29 1.16
N ASP A 37 23.30 17.46 1.74
CA ASP A 37 24.48 18.28 1.47
C ASP A 37 25.75 17.56 1.91
N THR A 38 25.73 16.93 3.08
CA THR A 38 26.85 16.14 3.59
C THR A 38 27.17 14.93 2.70
N LEU A 39 26.12 14.15 2.30
CA LEU A 39 26.36 12.92 1.53
C LEU A 39 26.73 13.20 0.07
N THR A 40 26.31 14.32 -0.50
CA THR A 40 26.70 14.73 -1.86
C THR A 40 28.16 15.17 -1.96
N ASP A 41 28.82 15.55 -0.86
CA ASP A 41 30.26 15.74 -0.81
C ASP A 41 31.04 14.41 -1.04
N HIS A 42 30.41 13.27 -0.78
CA HIS A 42 30.96 11.92 -1.01
C HIS A 42 30.51 11.31 -2.33
N ASN A 43 29.29 11.63 -2.79
CA ASN A 43 28.72 11.14 -4.05
C ASN A 43 27.80 12.20 -4.68
N GLU A 44 28.34 12.97 -5.65
CA GLU A 44 27.61 14.07 -6.30
C GLU A 44 26.40 13.59 -7.13
N ASP A 45 26.37 12.33 -7.55
CA ASP A 45 25.31 11.71 -8.34
C ASP A 45 24.26 11.00 -7.49
N LEU A 46 24.35 11.11 -6.17
CA LEU A 46 23.47 10.41 -5.23
C LEU A 46 22.00 10.84 -5.40
N ILE A 47 21.11 9.86 -5.44
CA ILE A 47 19.68 10.11 -5.27
C ILE A 47 19.35 10.00 -3.79
N TYR A 48 18.99 11.11 -3.18
CA TYR A 48 18.65 11.16 -1.76
C TYR A 48 17.15 11.26 -1.56
N LEU A 49 16.54 10.29 -0.89
CA LEU A 49 15.11 10.25 -0.61
C LEU A 49 14.83 10.45 0.88
N ALA A 50 14.25 11.59 1.22
CA ALA A 50 13.85 11.93 2.58
C ALA A 50 12.35 11.73 2.77
N ILE A 51 11.97 10.72 3.55
CA ILE A 51 10.58 10.40 3.86
C ILE A 51 10.25 10.93 5.25
N SER A 52 9.11 11.61 5.39
CA SER A 52 8.62 12.05 6.70
C SER A 52 7.09 12.17 6.71
N ALA A 53 6.50 12.34 7.87
CA ALA A 53 5.04 12.44 7.98
C ALA A 53 4.44 13.65 7.22
N PHE A 54 5.14 14.79 7.25
CA PHE A 54 4.62 16.07 6.74
C PHE A 54 5.56 16.79 5.77
N GLY A 55 6.62 16.14 5.28
CA GLY A 55 7.66 16.75 4.47
C GLY A 55 8.72 17.46 5.31
N GLN A 56 9.81 17.90 4.64
CA GLN A 56 10.94 18.58 5.27
C GLN A 56 10.69 20.08 5.51
N THR A 57 9.57 20.60 4.99
CA THR A 57 9.20 22.01 5.09
C THR A 57 7.79 22.18 5.65
N GLY A 58 7.34 23.42 5.81
CA GLY A 58 6.00 23.74 6.26
C GLY A 58 5.80 23.76 7.77
N PRO A 59 4.58 24.14 8.22
CA PRO A 59 4.31 24.40 9.63
C PRO A 59 4.28 23.15 10.52
N TRP A 60 4.18 21.97 9.93
CA TRP A 60 4.07 20.70 10.65
C TRP A 60 5.31 19.80 10.52
N ARG A 61 6.36 20.29 9.88
CA ARG A 61 7.57 19.49 9.62
C ARG A 61 8.14 18.78 10.85
N GLU A 62 8.03 19.38 12.02
CA GLU A 62 8.57 18.84 13.28
C GLU A 62 7.59 17.93 14.05
N ARG A 63 6.34 17.80 13.55
CA ARG A 63 5.37 16.92 14.17
C ARG A 63 5.69 15.45 13.87
N SER A 64 5.46 14.62 14.88
CA SER A 64 5.45 13.17 14.68
C SER A 64 4.21 12.77 13.90
N GLY A 65 4.36 11.78 13.02
CA GLY A 65 3.26 11.17 12.31
C GLY A 65 3.46 9.67 12.18
N TYR A 66 2.35 8.95 12.20
CA TYR A 66 2.25 7.53 11.94
C TYR A 66 1.01 7.31 11.08
N ASP A 67 0.88 6.14 10.48
CA ASP A 67 -0.21 5.78 9.57
C ASP A 67 -1.59 6.24 10.05
N LEU A 68 -1.99 5.86 11.26
CA LEU A 68 -3.31 6.24 11.81
C LEU A 68 -3.54 7.76 11.85
N LEU A 69 -2.50 8.52 12.21
CA LEU A 69 -2.59 9.96 12.28
C LEU A 69 -2.76 10.58 10.89
N ILE A 70 -1.98 10.09 9.92
CA ILE A 70 -2.03 10.56 8.53
C ILE A 70 -3.35 10.13 7.88
N GLN A 71 -3.86 8.92 8.12
CA GLN A 71 -5.20 8.53 7.67
C GLN A 71 -6.27 9.52 8.15
N GLY A 72 -6.20 9.95 9.41
CA GLY A 72 -7.12 10.96 9.95
C GLY A 72 -6.97 12.34 9.31
N MET A 73 -5.73 12.80 9.12
CA MET A 73 -5.43 14.15 8.63
C MET A 73 -5.55 14.29 7.10
N SER A 74 -5.39 13.22 6.35
CA SER A 74 -5.54 13.22 4.89
C SER A 74 -7.00 13.26 4.41
N GLY A 75 -7.95 12.94 5.30
CA GLY A 75 -9.36 12.86 4.92
C GLY A 75 -9.87 11.46 4.57
N ILE A 76 -9.00 10.43 4.45
CA ILE A 76 -9.43 9.06 4.14
C ILE A 76 -10.48 8.57 5.16
N MET A 77 -10.27 8.82 6.44
CA MET A 77 -11.23 8.41 7.48
C MET A 77 -12.56 9.14 7.41
N SER A 78 -12.62 10.33 6.78
CA SER A 78 -13.87 11.08 6.62
C SER A 78 -14.81 10.45 5.60
N VAL A 79 -14.29 9.56 4.74
CA VAL A 79 -15.03 8.88 3.68
C VAL A 79 -15.05 7.35 3.84
N THR A 80 -14.46 6.83 4.92
CA THR A 80 -14.37 5.39 5.20
C THR A 80 -15.28 5.00 6.37
N GLY A 81 -16.13 3.99 6.15
CA GLY A 81 -17.06 3.43 7.15
C GLY A 81 -18.51 3.87 6.96
N GLU A 82 -19.37 3.40 7.86
CA GLU A 82 -20.80 3.65 7.84
C GLU A 82 -21.14 5.11 8.17
N ALA A 83 -22.24 5.62 7.55
CA ALA A 83 -22.63 7.03 7.63
C ALA A 83 -22.91 7.50 9.08
N ASP A 84 -23.57 6.67 9.88
CA ASP A 84 -24.02 6.93 11.23
C ASP A 84 -23.05 6.50 12.33
N ARG A 85 -21.89 5.94 11.95
CA ARG A 85 -20.83 5.48 12.87
C ARG A 85 -19.67 6.47 12.92
N GLN A 86 -18.78 6.27 13.89
CA GLN A 86 -17.53 7.04 13.97
C GLN A 86 -16.64 6.77 12.74
N PRO A 87 -15.79 7.73 12.31
CA PRO A 87 -14.77 7.49 11.31
C PRO A 87 -13.90 6.29 11.68
N VAL A 88 -13.58 5.44 10.70
CA VAL A 88 -12.72 4.27 10.89
C VAL A 88 -11.49 4.37 10.00
N LYS A 89 -10.39 3.78 10.45
CA LYS A 89 -9.21 3.63 9.60
C LYS A 89 -9.41 2.48 8.60
N VAL A 90 -8.71 2.51 7.49
CA VAL A 90 -8.51 1.33 6.64
C VAL A 90 -7.75 0.27 7.46
N GLY A 91 -8.11 -1.00 7.29
CA GLY A 91 -7.62 -2.12 8.13
C GLY A 91 -6.12 -2.42 8.03
N LEU A 92 -5.40 -1.77 7.14
CA LEU A 92 -3.96 -1.90 6.91
C LEU A 92 -3.26 -0.54 7.04
N PRO A 93 -1.92 -0.48 7.14
CA PRO A 93 -1.16 0.78 7.22
C PRO A 93 -1.13 1.46 5.84
N MET A 94 -2.28 1.96 5.42
CA MET A 94 -2.54 2.42 4.05
C MET A 94 -1.64 3.58 3.64
N THR A 95 -1.40 4.54 4.53
CA THR A 95 -0.59 5.73 4.20
C THR A 95 0.90 5.42 4.14
N ASP A 96 1.38 4.44 4.93
CA ASP A 96 2.75 3.93 4.83
C ASP A 96 2.96 3.24 3.47
N LEU A 97 2.03 2.34 3.09
CA LEU A 97 2.10 1.62 1.81
C LEU A 97 2.02 2.57 0.60
N ILE A 98 1.14 3.56 0.64
CA ILE A 98 1.04 4.61 -0.38
C ILE A 98 2.38 5.36 -0.50
N THR A 99 2.96 5.75 0.63
CA THR A 99 4.24 6.47 0.67
C THR A 99 5.37 5.61 0.11
N ALA A 100 5.43 4.33 0.47
CA ALA A 100 6.41 3.39 -0.07
C ALA A 100 6.31 3.26 -1.60
N MET A 101 5.10 3.20 -2.15
CA MET A 101 4.88 3.18 -3.61
C MET A 101 5.36 4.46 -4.29
N TRP A 102 5.07 5.64 -3.72
CA TRP A 102 5.59 6.91 -4.23
C TRP A 102 7.11 7.01 -4.11
N ALA A 103 7.69 6.49 -3.02
CA ALA A 103 9.14 6.43 -2.82
C ALA A 103 9.82 5.58 -3.91
N ALA A 104 9.32 4.38 -4.17
CA ALA A 104 9.84 3.50 -5.22
C ALA A 104 9.70 4.12 -6.62
N PHE A 105 8.54 4.73 -6.91
CA PHE A 105 8.32 5.42 -8.19
C PHE A 105 9.25 6.64 -8.34
N GLY A 106 9.38 7.46 -7.30
CA GLY A 106 10.26 8.64 -7.29
C GLY A 106 11.72 8.26 -7.48
N ALA A 107 12.21 7.27 -6.72
CA ALA A 107 13.57 6.77 -6.83
C ALA A 107 13.87 6.23 -8.23
N THR A 108 12.98 5.39 -8.79
CA THR A 108 13.13 4.85 -10.15
C THR A 108 13.12 5.96 -11.20
N THR A 109 12.28 6.97 -11.05
CA THR A 109 12.22 8.13 -11.96
C THR A 109 13.50 8.96 -11.88
N ALA A 110 14.04 9.17 -10.69
CA ALA A 110 15.30 9.88 -10.47
C ALA A 110 16.49 9.10 -11.06
N LEU A 111 16.53 7.77 -10.90
CA LEU A 111 17.53 6.92 -11.56
C LEU A 111 17.47 7.07 -13.08
N TYR A 112 16.29 7.00 -13.67
CA TYR A 112 16.12 7.17 -15.11
C TYR A 112 16.55 8.58 -15.59
N ARG A 113 16.31 9.63 -14.76
CA ARG A 113 16.80 10.97 -15.04
C ARG A 113 18.33 11.02 -14.97
N ARG A 114 18.92 10.48 -13.91
CA ARG A 114 20.36 10.45 -13.68
C ARG A 114 21.11 9.77 -14.84
N GLU A 115 20.61 8.64 -15.35
CA GLU A 115 21.18 7.97 -16.52
C GLU A 115 21.27 8.85 -17.79
N ARG A 116 20.47 9.92 -17.85
CA ARG A 116 20.42 10.83 -18.98
C ARG A 116 21.18 12.14 -18.76
N THR A 117 21.25 12.59 -17.53
CA THR A 117 21.79 13.91 -17.17
C THR A 117 23.12 13.82 -16.44
N GLY A 118 23.43 12.69 -15.81
CA GLY A 118 24.55 12.53 -14.89
C GLY A 118 24.35 13.29 -13.57
N GLU A 119 23.11 13.70 -13.23
CA GLU A 119 22.85 14.50 -12.04
C GLU A 119 22.05 13.71 -11.02
N GLY A 120 22.49 13.71 -9.75
CA GLY A 120 21.73 13.21 -8.63
C GLY A 120 20.45 13.99 -8.36
N GLU A 121 19.69 13.62 -7.33
CA GLU A 121 18.42 14.30 -7.01
C GLU A 121 18.15 14.22 -5.50
N TYR A 122 17.52 15.28 -4.97
CA TYR A 122 16.93 15.29 -3.65
C TYR A 122 15.41 15.17 -3.76
N ILE A 123 14.84 14.16 -3.10
CA ILE A 123 13.40 13.92 -3.10
C ILE A 123 12.87 14.08 -1.66
N ASP A 124 12.06 15.10 -1.44
CA ASP A 124 11.29 15.30 -0.20
C ASP A 124 9.90 14.66 -0.37
N LEU A 125 9.58 13.66 0.43
CA LEU A 125 8.32 12.91 0.35
C LEU A 125 7.58 12.93 1.69
N GLY A 126 6.51 13.71 1.75
CA GLY A 126 5.59 13.76 2.90
C GLY A 126 4.47 12.72 2.79
N MET A 127 4.25 11.91 3.82
CA MET A 127 3.17 10.90 3.85
C MET A 127 1.79 11.53 3.64
N LEU A 128 1.55 12.70 4.23
CA LEU A 128 0.29 13.43 4.05
C LEU A 128 0.06 13.80 2.59
N GLU A 129 1.06 14.36 1.93
CA GLU A 129 1.00 14.74 0.52
C GLU A 129 0.88 13.53 -0.39
N ALA A 130 1.61 12.45 -0.10
CA ALA A 130 1.55 11.20 -0.84
C ALA A 130 0.14 10.58 -0.84
N THR A 131 -0.62 10.79 0.23
CA THR A 131 -1.96 10.23 0.41
C THR A 131 -3.04 11.00 -0.37
N LEU A 132 -2.93 12.31 -0.50
CA LEU A 132 -3.97 13.15 -1.11
C LEU A 132 -4.34 12.75 -2.56
N PRO A 133 -3.41 12.39 -3.45
CA PRO A 133 -3.75 11.96 -4.81
C PRO A 133 -4.64 10.71 -4.88
N TRP A 134 -4.68 9.89 -3.84
CA TRP A 134 -5.54 8.71 -3.77
C TRP A 134 -7.01 9.05 -3.50
N LEU A 135 -7.29 10.26 -3.04
CA LEU A 135 -8.64 10.81 -2.86
C LEU A 135 -9.16 11.54 -4.12
N THR A 136 -8.69 11.18 -5.32
CA THR A 136 -8.98 11.89 -6.58
C THR A 136 -10.47 12.15 -6.79
N LYS A 137 -11.34 11.15 -6.59
CA LYS A 137 -12.80 11.28 -6.74
C LYS A 137 -13.38 12.25 -5.72
N GLN A 138 -13.05 12.06 -4.45
CA GLN A 138 -13.54 12.87 -3.34
C GLN A 138 -13.02 14.32 -3.43
N ALA A 139 -11.77 14.50 -3.81
CA ALA A 139 -11.19 15.82 -4.07
C ALA A 139 -11.92 16.52 -5.23
N GLY A 140 -12.25 15.80 -6.30
CA GLY A 140 -13.05 16.32 -7.42
C GLY A 140 -14.43 16.80 -6.97
N MET A 141 -15.13 16.04 -6.13
CA MET A 141 -16.43 16.42 -5.55
C MET A 141 -16.30 17.71 -4.73
N VAL A 142 -15.32 17.79 -3.83
CA VAL A 142 -15.05 18.99 -3.03
C VAL A 142 -14.74 20.21 -3.91
N PHE A 143 -13.93 20.05 -4.97
CA PHE A 143 -13.64 21.14 -5.90
C PHE A 143 -14.87 21.59 -6.70
N ALA A 144 -15.84 20.69 -6.92
CA ALA A 144 -17.13 21.01 -7.51
C ALA A 144 -18.12 21.66 -6.51
N GLY A 145 -17.77 21.77 -5.24
CA GLY A 145 -18.61 22.32 -4.19
C GLY A 145 -19.59 21.30 -3.58
N GLU A 146 -19.36 20.02 -3.79
CA GLU A 146 -20.14 18.92 -3.23
C GLU A 146 -19.60 18.45 -1.89
N GLU A 147 -20.46 17.92 -1.04
CA GLU A 147 -20.05 17.32 0.23
C GLU A 147 -19.66 15.85 0.02
N THR A 148 -18.58 15.44 0.68
CA THR A 148 -18.19 14.03 0.78
C THR A 148 -18.61 13.47 2.14
N LYS A 149 -19.06 12.22 2.16
CA LYS A 149 -19.52 11.54 3.37
C LYS A 149 -19.15 10.06 3.36
N ARG A 150 -19.20 9.44 4.52
CA ARG A 150 -19.11 7.99 4.63
C ARG A 150 -20.42 7.36 4.14
N MET A 151 -20.32 6.28 3.39
CA MET A 151 -21.45 5.59 2.79
C MET A 151 -21.37 4.06 2.90
N GLY A 152 -20.57 3.56 3.86
CA GLY A 152 -20.28 2.13 3.93
C GLY A 152 -19.56 1.64 2.68
N THR A 153 -20.15 0.68 2.02
CA THR A 153 -19.65 0.12 0.75
C THR A 153 -20.28 0.78 -0.49
N LYS A 154 -21.25 1.68 -0.31
CA LYS A 154 -22.01 2.33 -1.40
C LYS A 154 -21.17 3.35 -2.16
N ASP A 155 -21.34 3.41 -3.46
CA ASP A 155 -20.74 4.47 -4.29
C ASP A 155 -21.66 5.68 -4.39
N PRO A 156 -21.15 6.92 -4.29
CA PRO A 156 -21.97 8.13 -4.33
C PRO A 156 -22.51 8.49 -5.72
N VAL A 157 -22.08 7.81 -6.79
CA VAL A 157 -22.37 8.19 -8.19
C VAL A 157 -23.00 7.04 -8.98
N LEU A 158 -22.72 5.80 -8.59
CA LEU A 158 -23.17 4.58 -9.29
C LEU A 158 -24.03 3.71 -8.38
N ALA A 159 -25.14 3.19 -8.92
CA ALA A 159 -26.02 2.30 -8.18
C ALA A 159 -26.66 1.22 -9.10
N PRO A 160 -26.63 -0.06 -8.66
CA PRO A 160 -25.92 -0.58 -7.51
C PRO A 160 -24.40 -0.70 -7.75
N TYR A 161 -23.62 -0.22 -6.83
CA TYR A 161 -22.17 -0.39 -6.76
C TYR A 161 -21.80 -0.48 -5.26
N GLN A 162 -21.96 -1.67 -4.70
CA GLN A 162 -21.80 -1.90 -3.26
C GLN A 162 -21.76 -3.38 -2.92
N THR A 163 -21.60 -3.66 -1.62
CA THR A 163 -21.73 -4.99 -1.02
C THR A 163 -23.18 -5.24 -0.61
N PHE A 164 -23.67 -6.44 -0.81
CA PHE A 164 -24.98 -6.92 -0.42
C PHE A 164 -24.88 -8.18 0.44
N GLU A 165 -25.83 -8.38 1.36
CA GLU A 165 -25.96 -9.59 2.14
C GLU A 165 -26.59 -10.71 1.29
N THR A 166 -26.08 -11.92 1.41
CA THR A 166 -26.63 -13.15 0.82
C THR A 166 -27.06 -14.08 1.93
N LYS A 167 -27.48 -15.29 1.59
CA LYS A 167 -27.91 -16.28 2.59
C LYS A 167 -26.83 -16.66 3.60
N ASP A 168 -25.56 -16.62 3.24
CA ASP A 168 -24.44 -17.14 4.03
C ASP A 168 -23.20 -16.23 4.07
N GLY A 169 -23.26 -15.07 3.43
CA GLY A 169 -22.12 -14.15 3.37
C GLY A 169 -22.45 -12.83 2.68
N PHE A 170 -21.48 -12.34 1.91
CA PHE A 170 -21.58 -11.06 1.23
C PHE A 170 -21.10 -11.17 -0.22
N ILE A 171 -21.79 -10.45 -1.12
CA ILE A 171 -21.40 -10.30 -2.52
C ILE A 171 -21.25 -8.83 -2.89
N ASN A 172 -20.18 -8.48 -3.60
CA ASN A 172 -20.04 -7.17 -4.24
C ASN A 172 -20.67 -7.23 -5.63
N ILE A 173 -21.47 -6.23 -5.98
CA ILE A 173 -22.07 -6.07 -7.31
C ILE A 173 -21.75 -4.66 -7.82
N CYS A 174 -21.24 -4.57 -9.06
CA CYS A 174 -20.73 -3.33 -9.64
C CYS A 174 -21.44 -3.03 -10.98
N ILE A 175 -22.44 -2.17 -10.98
CA ILE A 175 -23.17 -1.75 -12.18
C ILE A 175 -22.63 -0.41 -12.67
N LEU A 176 -22.07 -0.39 -13.88
CA LEU A 176 -21.43 0.78 -14.47
C LEU A 176 -22.28 1.43 -15.59
N ASN A 177 -23.31 0.76 -16.06
CA ASN A 177 -24.18 1.26 -17.13
C ASN A 177 -25.53 0.52 -17.14
N GLU A 178 -26.50 1.05 -17.92
CA GLU A 178 -27.87 0.54 -17.97
C GLU A 178 -27.98 -0.87 -18.59
N LYS A 179 -27.03 -1.25 -19.45
CA LYS A 179 -26.99 -2.61 -19.99
C LYS A 179 -26.74 -3.63 -18.87
N LEU A 180 -25.71 -3.39 -18.04
CA LEU A 180 -25.40 -4.24 -16.89
C LEU A 180 -26.53 -4.25 -15.84
N TRP A 181 -27.27 -3.14 -15.70
CA TRP A 181 -28.44 -3.09 -14.85
C TRP A 181 -29.52 -4.05 -15.32
N GLY A 182 -29.84 -4.04 -16.62
CA GLY A 182 -30.79 -4.99 -17.20
C GLY A 182 -30.36 -6.45 -17.04
N GLU A 183 -29.08 -6.75 -17.31
CA GLU A 183 -28.51 -8.09 -17.14
C GLU A 183 -28.55 -8.57 -15.68
N LEU A 184 -28.28 -7.69 -14.71
CA LEU A 184 -28.44 -8.01 -13.29
C LEU A 184 -29.91 -8.34 -12.96
N CYS A 185 -30.85 -7.52 -13.41
CA CYS A 185 -32.29 -7.74 -13.13
C CYS A 185 -32.78 -9.04 -13.74
N GLU A 186 -32.31 -9.43 -14.93
CA GLU A 186 -32.60 -10.74 -15.53
C GLU A 186 -32.01 -11.87 -14.69
N ALA A 187 -30.74 -11.76 -14.26
CA ALA A 187 -30.07 -12.74 -13.43
C ALA A 187 -30.75 -12.95 -12.06
N LEU A 188 -31.30 -11.87 -11.52
CA LEU A 188 -32.08 -11.91 -10.26
C LEU A 188 -33.52 -12.39 -10.42
N ASP A 189 -34.01 -12.63 -11.66
CA ASP A 189 -35.42 -12.87 -12.00
C ASP A 189 -36.36 -11.74 -11.50
N ARG A 190 -35.88 -10.50 -11.63
CA ARG A 190 -36.58 -9.25 -11.20
C ARG A 190 -36.76 -8.28 -12.36
N PRO A 191 -37.54 -8.68 -13.40
CA PRO A 191 -37.84 -7.78 -14.54
C PRO A 191 -38.69 -6.53 -14.16
N ASP A 192 -39.25 -6.54 -12.96
CA ASP A 192 -40.00 -5.42 -12.39
C ASP A 192 -39.14 -4.22 -12.00
N LEU A 193 -37.86 -4.45 -11.59
CA LEU A 193 -37.01 -3.38 -11.10
C LEU A 193 -36.67 -2.32 -12.17
N PRO A 194 -36.31 -2.66 -13.43
CA PRO A 194 -36.11 -1.64 -14.46
C PRO A 194 -37.36 -0.88 -14.88
N GLU A 195 -38.56 -1.39 -14.56
CA GLU A 195 -39.87 -0.74 -14.86
C GLU A 195 -40.34 0.15 -13.70
N ASP A 196 -39.68 0.14 -12.56
CA ASP A 196 -39.95 0.98 -11.40
C ASP A 196 -39.29 2.35 -11.60
N ASP A 197 -40.07 3.44 -11.56
CA ASP A 197 -39.59 4.82 -11.73
C ASP A 197 -38.45 5.18 -10.77
N ARG A 198 -38.33 4.50 -9.62
CA ARG A 198 -37.24 4.70 -8.64
C ARG A 198 -35.90 4.13 -9.11
N PHE A 199 -35.92 3.17 -10.06
CA PHE A 199 -34.75 2.40 -10.44
C PHE A 199 -34.48 2.39 -11.94
N GLU A 200 -35.21 3.11 -12.74
CA GLU A 200 -35.10 3.14 -14.20
C GLU A 200 -33.72 3.63 -14.65
N GLN A 201 -33.27 4.77 -14.15
CA GLN A 201 -31.99 5.37 -14.51
C GLN A 201 -31.03 5.36 -13.33
N ASN A 202 -29.71 5.40 -13.61
CA ASN A 202 -28.72 5.44 -12.53
C ASN A 202 -28.94 6.57 -11.52
N ALA A 203 -29.38 7.76 -11.98
CA ALA A 203 -29.62 8.89 -11.09
C ALA A 203 -30.77 8.59 -10.10
N ASP A 204 -31.83 7.93 -10.58
CA ASP A 204 -32.96 7.54 -9.75
C ASP A 204 -32.58 6.49 -8.73
N ARG A 205 -31.76 5.50 -9.14
CA ARG A 205 -31.18 4.48 -8.23
C ARG A 205 -30.29 5.07 -7.15
N VAL A 206 -29.48 6.08 -7.50
CA VAL A 206 -28.62 6.79 -6.53
C VAL A 206 -29.45 7.57 -5.52
N GLU A 207 -30.58 8.15 -5.94
CA GLU A 207 -31.52 8.84 -5.03
C GLU A 207 -32.24 7.87 -4.08
N HIS A 208 -32.50 6.63 -4.53
CA HIS A 208 -33.23 5.59 -3.80
C HIS A 208 -32.37 4.40 -3.39
N LEU A 209 -31.09 4.66 -2.97
CA LEU A 209 -30.10 3.63 -2.65
C LEU A 209 -30.58 2.63 -1.59
N ASP A 210 -31.21 3.10 -0.53
CA ASP A 210 -31.62 2.24 0.59
C ASP A 210 -32.81 1.35 0.18
N GLU A 211 -33.74 1.87 -0.64
CA GLU A 211 -34.85 1.09 -1.19
C GLU A 211 -34.34 0.04 -2.19
N LEU A 212 -33.39 0.42 -3.05
CA LEU A 212 -32.77 -0.50 -4.01
C LEU A 212 -32.01 -1.63 -3.31
N GLU A 213 -31.24 -1.31 -2.29
CA GLU A 213 -30.53 -2.29 -1.46
C GLU A 213 -31.50 -3.30 -0.88
N ALA A 214 -32.59 -2.84 -0.25
CA ALA A 214 -33.59 -3.72 0.34
C ALA A 214 -34.26 -4.66 -0.68
N GLU A 215 -34.56 -4.19 -1.90
CA GLU A 215 -35.15 -5.00 -2.97
C GLU A 215 -34.17 -6.08 -3.47
N ILE A 216 -32.89 -5.73 -3.65
CA ILE A 216 -31.85 -6.66 -4.10
C ILE A 216 -31.56 -7.70 -3.00
N GLU A 217 -31.36 -7.28 -1.75
CA GLU A 217 -31.06 -8.20 -0.64
C GLU A 217 -32.21 -9.18 -0.34
N ALA A 218 -33.47 -8.73 -0.49
CA ALA A 218 -34.62 -9.62 -0.38
C ALA A 218 -34.57 -10.77 -1.38
N THR A 219 -34.01 -10.55 -2.56
CA THR A 219 -33.82 -11.58 -3.58
C THR A 219 -32.59 -12.43 -3.26
N LEU A 220 -31.47 -11.78 -2.88
CA LEU A 220 -30.20 -12.45 -2.62
C LEU A 220 -30.24 -13.39 -1.39
N ALA A 221 -31.16 -13.19 -0.47
CA ALA A 221 -31.36 -14.05 0.71
C ALA A 221 -31.72 -15.52 0.39
N ASP A 222 -32.17 -15.81 -0.82
CA ASP A 222 -32.67 -17.14 -1.21
C ASP A 222 -31.52 -18.16 -1.49
N LYS A 223 -30.34 -17.67 -1.93
CA LYS A 223 -29.20 -18.51 -2.34
C LYS A 223 -27.93 -18.13 -1.60
N THR A 224 -26.94 -19.03 -1.63
CA THR A 224 -25.59 -18.77 -1.11
C THR A 224 -24.82 -17.78 -1.99
N THR A 225 -23.73 -17.24 -1.46
CA THR A 225 -22.84 -16.36 -2.19
C THR A 225 -22.31 -17.03 -3.46
N ASP A 226 -21.85 -18.27 -3.36
CA ASP A 226 -21.33 -19.04 -4.50
C ASP A 226 -22.39 -19.28 -5.58
N GLU A 227 -23.60 -19.65 -5.19
CA GLU A 227 -24.73 -19.84 -6.12
C GLU A 227 -25.07 -18.53 -6.87
N TRP A 228 -24.97 -17.38 -6.19
CA TRP A 228 -25.19 -16.09 -6.83
C TRP A 228 -24.04 -15.66 -7.75
N ILE A 229 -22.80 -16.01 -7.39
CA ILE A 229 -21.65 -15.75 -8.27
C ILE A 229 -21.80 -16.51 -9.59
N GLU A 230 -22.20 -17.79 -9.55
CA GLU A 230 -22.47 -18.58 -10.77
C GLU A 230 -23.52 -17.88 -11.65
N VAL A 231 -24.64 -17.46 -11.08
CA VAL A 231 -25.74 -16.84 -11.81
C VAL A 231 -25.37 -15.43 -12.32
N ILE A 232 -24.80 -14.58 -11.48
CA ILE A 232 -24.60 -13.16 -11.77
C ILE A 232 -23.28 -12.94 -12.54
N ALA A 233 -22.17 -13.52 -12.07
CA ALA A 233 -20.87 -13.25 -12.66
C ALA A 233 -20.55 -14.21 -13.82
N GLU A 234 -20.74 -15.51 -13.64
CA GLU A 234 -20.36 -16.52 -14.62
C GLU A 234 -21.34 -16.62 -15.79
N ASP A 235 -22.65 -16.72 -15.50
CA ASP A 235 -23.67 -16.90 -16.52
C ASP A 235 -24.10 -15.59 -17.18
N ALA A 236 -24.39 -14.55 -16.39
CA ALA A 236 -24.84 -13.26 -16.91
C ALA A 236 -23.70 -12.29 -17.26
N GLY A 237 -22.48 -12.53 -16.81
CA GLY A 237 -21.33 -11.67 -17.08
C GLY A 237 -21.39 -10.29 -16.39
N VAL A 238 -22.18 -10.16 -15.34
CA VAL A 238 -22.26 -8.94 -14.54
C VAL A 238 -21.09 -8.92 -13.55
N PRO A 239 -20.35 -7.81 -13.42
CA PRO A 239 -19.28 -7.70 -12.45
C PRO A 239 -19.76 -7.90 -11.01
N ALA A 240 -19.49 -9.08 -10.46
CA ALA A 240 -19.80 -9.45 -9.09
C ALA A 240 -18.71 -10.37 -8.52
N GLY A 241 -18.59 -10.43 -7.20
CA GLY A 241 -17.62 -11.28 -6.55
C GLY A 241 -17.81 -11.33 -5.03
N PRO A 242 -17.28 -12.35 -4.34
CA PRO A 242 -17.43 -12.53 -2.91
C PRO A 242 -16.58 -11.52 -2.12
N VAL A 243 -16.90 -11.35 -0.85
CA VAL A 243 -16.02 -10.68 0.11
C VAL A 243 -15.21 -11.75 0.83
N TYR A 244 -14.00 -11.98 0.36
CA TYR A 244 -13.08 -12.97 0.94
C TYR A 244 -12.44 -12.49 2.25
N SER A 245 -12.20 -13.42 3.15
CA SER A 245 -11.17 -13.28 4.18
C SER A 245 -9.77 -13.25 3.53
N VAL A 246 -8.77 -12.84 4.30
CA VAL A 246 -7.37 -12.86 3.81
C VAL A 246 -6.93 -14.29 3.45
N GLU A 247 -7.34 -15.28 4.25
CA GLU A 247 -7.03 -16.70 4.00
C GLU A 247 -7.65 -17.18 2.67
N GLU A 248 -8.93 -16.89 2.45
CA GLU A 248 -9.62 -17.27 1.21
C GLU A 248 -9.01 -16.57 -0.01
N ALA A 249 -8.65 -15.29 0.12
CA ALA A 249 -8.00 -14.56 -0.96
C ALA A 249 -6.65 -15.18 -1.35
N LEU A 250 -5.79 -15.49 -0.35
CA LEU A 250 -4.48 -16.10 -0.58
C LEU A 250 -4.57 -17.50 -1.21
N ASN A 251 -5.62 -18.26 -0.90
CA ASN A 251 -5.83 -19.61 -1.41
C ASN A 251 -6.77 -19.66 -2.65
N SER A 252 -7.12 -18.49 -3.21
CA SER A 252 -8.00 -18.44 -4.37
C SER A 252 -7.32 -19.03 -5.62
N PRO A 253 -8.07 -19.70 -6.53
CA PRO A 253 -7.52 -20.29 -7.74
C PRO A 253 -6.75 -19.29 -8.62
N GLN A 254 -7.16 -18.03 -8.61
CA GLN A 254 -6.48 -16.97 -9.37
C GLN A 254 -5.10 -16.65 -8.79
N ILE A 255 -4.97 -16.58 -7.48
CA ILE A 255 -3.70 -16.29 -6.78
C ILE A 255 -2.75 -17.47 -6.93
N GLU A 256 -3.27 -18.70 -6.78
CA GLU A 256 -2.50 -19.94 -7.02
C GLU A 256 -1.97 -19.99 -8.46
N ALA A 257 -2.84 -19.83 -9.47
CA ALA A 257 -2.48 -19.87 -10.88
C ALA A 257 -1.46 -18.78 -11.28
N ARG A 258 -1.42 -17.68 -10.56
CA ARG A 258 -0.46 -16.60 -10.79
C ARG A 258 0.85 -16.75 -10.01
N GLY A 259 0.95 -17.76 -9.14
CA GLY A 259 2.13 -17.96 -8.29
C GLY A 259 2.44 -16.71 -7.46
N THR A 260 1.41 -16.14 -6.82
CA THR A 260 1.57 -14.92 -6.02
C THR A 260 2.08 -15.23 -4.62
N VAL A 261 1.76 -16.41 -4.11
CA VAL A 261 2.35 -16.95 -2.88
C VAL A 261 3.39 -17.98 -3.28
N THR A 262 4.60 -17.85 -2.76
CA THR A 262 5.72 -18.76 -2.98
C THR A 262 6.37 -19.12 -1.64
N GLU A 263 7.27 -20.09 -1.64
CA GLU A 263 8.03 -20.50 -0.46
C GLU A 263 9.49 -20.13 -0.66
N ILE A 264 10.15 -19.67 0.41
CA ILE A 264 11.56 -19.37 0.43
C ILE A 264 12.22 -20.05 1.64
N GLU A 265 13.42 -20.61 1.46
CA GLU A 265 14.17 -21.25 2.53
C GLU A 265 14.75 -20.19 3.47
N HIS A 266 14.35 -20.22 4.73
CA HIS A 266 14.88 -19.33 5.78
C HIS A 266 15.83 -20.14 6.68
N PRO A 267 17.02 -19.61 7.05
CA PRO A 267 18.05 -20.38 7.75
C PRO A 267 17.61 -20.95 9.11
N GLU A 268 16.69 -20.30 9.81
CA GLU A 268 16.20 -20.75 11.12
C GLU A 268 14.77 -21.31 11.08
N LEU A 269 13.93 -20.88 10.15
CA LEU A 269 12.51 -21.24 10.11
C LEU A 269 12.19 -22.32 9.08
N GLY A 270 13.14 -22.70 8.20
CA GLY A 270 12.89 -23.59 7.07
C GLY A 270 12.08 -22.91 5.97
N GLU A 271 11.26 -23.65 5.27
CA GLU A 271 10.38 -23.10 4.22
C GLU A 271 9.32 -22.17 4.83
N VAL A 272 9.33 -20.93 4.40
CA VAL A 272 8.35 -19.91 4.82
C VAL A 272 7.60 -19.34 3.60
N PRO A 273 6.26 -19.19 3.68
CA PRO A 273 5.48 -18.60 2.61
C PRO A 273 5.71 -17.09 2.56
N VAL A 274 5.88 -16.57 1.35
CA VAL A 274 6.04 -15.14 1.09
C VAL A 274 5.13 -14.70 -0.06
N ILE A 275 4.71 -13.43 -0.04
CA ILE A 275 3.90 -12.84 -1.11
C ILE A 275 4.86 -12.17 -2.10
N GLU A 276 4.89 -12.68 -3.33
CA GLU A 276 5.66 -12.13 -4.43
C GLU A 276 5.19 -10.73 -4.82
N HIS A 277 6.11 -9.93 -5.36
CA HIS A 277 5.71 -8.66 -5.96
C HIS A 277 4.81 -8.88 -7.20
N PRO A 278 3.84 -7.98 -7.47
CA PRO A 278 2.82 -8.21 -8.49
C PRO A 278 3.33 -8.04 -9.94
N LEU A 279 4.53 -7.47 -10.13
CA LEU A 279 5.09 -7.21 -11.46
C LEU A 279 5.67 -8.50 -12.04
N LYS A 280 5.11 -8.99 -13.13
CA LYS A 280 5.59 -10.18 -13.84
C LYS A 280 6.32 -9.74 -15.11
N PHE A 281 7.65 -9.71 -15.08
CA PHE A 281 8.48 -9.36 -16.23
C PHE A 281 8.61 -10.58 -17.16
N ARG A 282 8.48 -10.33 -18.47
CA ARG A 282 8.61 -11.41 -19.48
C ARG A 282 10.08 -11.73 -19.79
N ASN A 283 10.93 -10.73 -19.77
CA ASN A 283 12.30 -10.79 -20.27
C ASN A 283 13.34 -10.59 -19.17
N ALA A 284 12.93 -10.56 -17.92
CA ALA A 284 13.78 -10.48 -16.75
C ALA A 284 13.28 -11.46 -15.70
N GLU A 285 14.20 -12.05 -14.97
CA GLU A 285 13.88 -12.80 -13.77
C GLU A 285 13.42 -11.82 -12.69
N SER A 286 12.43 -12.24 -11.93
CA SER A 286 11.87 -11.46 -10.84
C SER A 286 11.40 -12.43 -9.76
N GLY A 287 11.57 -12.05 -8.50
CA GLY A 287 11.25 -12.85 -7.33
C GLY A 287 12.18 -12.50 -6.19
N PHE A 288 12.05 -13.21 -5.10
CA PHE A 288 12.96 -13.09 -3.96
C PHE A 288 14.20 -13.95 -4.19
N GLU A 289 15.38 -13.35 -4.06
CA GLU A 289 16.66 -14.06 -4.13
C GLU A 289 17.11 -14.52 -2.73
N LEU A 290 16.75 -13.76 -1.70
CA LEU A 290 17.14 -13.99 -0.30
C LEU A 290 15.90 -13.95 0.60
N PRO A 291 15.88 -14.77 1.68
CA PRO A 291 14.88 -14.70 2.71
C PRO A 291 14.99 -13.40 3.53
N PRO A 292 13.99 -13.06 4.36
CA PRO A 292 14.15 -12.02 5.37
C PRO A 292 15.37 -12.31 6.25
N PRO A 293 16.29 -11.35 6.42
CA PRO A 293 17.54 -11.61 7.15
C PRO A 293 17.35 -11.66 8.67
N LEU A 294 18.22 -12.38 9.35
CA LEU A 294 18.41 -12.25 10.78
C LEU A 294 19.07 -10.90 11.12
N LEU A 295 18.90 -10.44 12.35
CA LEU A 295 19.53 -9.19 12.80
C LEU A 295 21.05 -9.26 12.63
N GLY A 296 21.61 -8.34 11.83
CA GLY A 296 23.05 -8.25 11.58
C GLY A 296 23.64 -9.35 10.68
N GLU A 297 22.83 -10.25 10.12
CA GLU A 297 23.27 -11.42 9.33
C GLU A 297 24.29 -11.04 8.24
N HIS A 298 24.06 -9.96 7.54
CA HIS A 298 24.90 -9.53 6.40
C HIS A 298 25.95 -8.47 6.75
N ASN A 299 26.13 -8.09 8.03
CA ASN A 299 27.06 -7.04 8.43
C ASN A 299 28.48 -7.29 7.88
N ARG A 300 29.01 -8.49 8.10
CA ARG A 300 30.39 -8.84 7.69
C ARG A 300 30.49 -8.99 6.15
N GLU A 301 29.47 -9.50 5.51
CA GLU A 301 29.41 -9.71 4.05
C GLU A 301 29.50 -8.38 3.31
N VAL A 302 28.66 -7.41 3.67
CA VAL A 302 28.63 -6.07 3.07
C VAL A 302 30.02 -5.39 3.12
N PHE A 303 30.71 -5.45 4.25
CA PHE A 303 32.04 -4.85 4.37
C PHE A 303 33.13 -5.64 3.63
N ARG A 304 33.01 -6.99 3.55
CA ARG A 304 33.91 -7.79 2.72
C ARG A 304 33.82 -7.44 1.25
N GLU A 305 32.61 -7.29 0.74
CA GLU A 305 32.35 -6.90 -0.65
C GLU A 305 32.94 -5.53 -0.97
N ARG A 306 33.06 -4.65 0.01
CA ARG A 306 33.72 -3.34 -0.08
C ARG A 306 35.24 -3.40 0.09
N GLY A 307 35.79 -4.60 0.25
CA GLY A 307 37.25 -4.82 0.32
C GLY A 307 37.87 -4.68 1.71
N TYR A 308 37.04 -4.59 2.76
CA TYR A 308 37.54 -4.59 4.13
C TYR A 308 38.14 -5.95 4.48
N SER A 309 39.32 -5.93 5.13
CA SER A 309 39.89 -7.13 5.70
C SER A 309 39.14 -7.59 6.95
N GLU A 310 39.23 -8.88 7.29
CA GLU A 310 38.61 -9.40 8.52
C GLU A 310 39.05 -8.64 9.77
N ALA A 311 40.33 -8.20 9.84
CA ALA A 311 40.85 -7.42 10.96
C ALA A 311 40.17 -6.01 11.07
N GLU A 312 39.84 -5.39 9.94
CA GLU A 312 39.12 -4.11 9.92
C GLU A 312 37.66 -4.32 10.31
N ILE A 313 37.01 -5.39 9.82
CA ILE A 313 35.65 -5.75 10.18
C ILE A 313 35.56 -6.07 11.69
N ASP A 314 36.51 -6.84 12.24
CA ASP A 314 36.56 -7.12 13.67
C ASP A 314 36.70 -5.83 14.50
N ARG A 315 37.53 -4.91 14.04
CA ARG A 315 37.67 -3.60 14.69
C ARG A 315 36.35 -2.78 14.65
N LEU A 316 35.64 -2.79 13.55
CA LEU A 316 34.35 -2.11 13.44
C LEU A 316 33.32 -2.74 14.40
N ALA A 317 33.31 -4.07 14.52
CA ALA A 317 32.46 -4.78 15.49
C ALA A 317 32.83 -4.40 16.94
N GLU A 318 34.13 -4.40 17.32
CA GLU A 318 34.57 -3.96 18.65
C GLU A 318 34.21 -2.51 18.97
N LEU A 319 34.09 -1.66 17.96
CA LEU A 319 33.64 -0.27 18.10
C LEU A 319 32.11 -0.11 18.17
N GLY A 320 31.36 -1.23 18.12
CA GLY A 320 29.91 -1.25 18.18
C GLY A 320 29.23 -0.69 16.91
N VAL A 321 29.90 -0.72 15.77
CA VAL A 321 29.35 -0.23 14.48
C VAL A 321 28.16 -1.08 14.04
N PHE A 322 28.20 -2.39 14.32
CA PHE A 322 27.16 -3.35 13.96
C PHE A 322 26.01 -3.45 14.98
N GLY A 323 26.03 -2.62 16.02
CA GLY A 323 25.19 -2.77 17.18
C GLY A 323 25.77 -3.76 18.18
N ASP A 324 25.16 -3.88 19.33
CA ASP A 324 25.47 -4.98 20.24
C ASP A 324 24.98 -6.25 19.52
N ASP A 325 25.89 -7.18 19.22
CA ASP A 325 25.49 -8.53 18.87
C ASP A 325 24.53 -8.97 19.98
N ALA A 326 23.29 -9.29 19.61
CA ALA A 326 22.35 -9.84 20.55
C ALA A 326 22.86 -11.24 20.96
N GLU A 327 23.84 -11.26 21.83
CA GLU A 327 24.07 -12.41 22.69
C GLU A 327 22.88 -12.45 23.65
N ASP A 328 22.14 -13.53 23.51
CA ASP A 328 21.11 -14.04 24.39
C ASP A 328 19.76 -13.29 24.42
N GLY A 329 18.79 -14.00 23.82
CA GLY A 329 17.40 -13.80 24.12
C GLY A 329 17.12 -13.79 25.62
N ASP A 330 16.94 -12.60 26.16
CA ASP A 330 16.21 -12.43 27.41
C ASP A 330 15.14 -11.35 27.14
N THR A 331 13.97 -11.86 26.73
CA THR A 331 12.73 -11.11 26.72
C THR A 331 12.22 -11.03 28.14
N ASP A 332 12.56 -9.96 28.84
CA ASP A 332 11.78 -9.52 30.00
C ASP A 332 11.59 -7.99 29.93
N ASP A 333 10.30 -7.65 29.78
CA ASP A 333 9.49 -6.43 29.90
C ASP A 333 9.06 -5.73 28.61
#